data_873b852246227af8ec31f1cbd44ad421
#
_entry.id   873b852246227af8ec31f1cbd44ad421
#
_cell.length_a   1.000
_cell.length_b   1.000
_cell.length_c   1.000
_cell.angle_alpha   90.00
_cell.angle_beta   90.00
_cell.angle_gamma   90.00
#
_symmetry.space_group_name_H-M   'P 1'
#
loop_
_entity.id
_entity.type
_entity.pdbx_description
1 polymer ?
#
loop_
_entity_poly.entity_id
_entity_poly.type
_entity_poly.pdbx_seq_one_letter_code
_entity_poly.pdbx_strand_id
1 'polypeptide(L)'
;MKTTADVIVVGAGIIGNAIAYYTAKKGHSVIVLEKSAIVGNGGSSRNGGGVRQSGRDARELPLAMYGIENLWPGLSDELGYDVEYVKKGNLRLGKTPAHLKILEGLAKVGQSCGLDMRMIDGKEVQAINPYMSDEVVGASWCPTDGHANPLKATLAFYMKARELGVQFYTETSVTGLKKKAGKLKIVETDKGIFEGDTIILACGLGARPIASQVGIDIPMSSVLIEALVTEQEPDMFPQMLGTAEADFYGHQTAHGSFVFGGSSGLEAVNSDNGTPVTHSITAPCICRGIIKYMPRLANAKIVRTWAGWMDHMVDGVPVIDRIDEVPGLILACGFSGHGFGIAPAVGMTVSELIEGPDTTVDISGLTYDRFKAKA
;
A
#
# COMPACT_ATOMS: atom_id res chain seq x y z
N MET A 1 24.95 -7.34 -19.75
CA MET A 1 23.67 -6.89 -19.16
C MET A 1 22.56 -7.55 -19.96
N LYS A 2 21.61 -8.24 -19.30
CA LYS A 2 20.44 -8.83 -19.97
C LYS A 2 19.44 -7.70 -20.18
N THR A 3 19.05 -7.41 -21.41
CA THR A 3 18.14 -6.29 -21.74
C THR A 3 16.81 -6.76 -22.32
N THR A 4 16.60 -8.10 -22.37
CA THR A 4 15.37 -8.71 -22.87
C THR A 4 14.80 -9.67 -21.85
N ALA A 5 13.49 -9.68 -21.66
CA ALA A 5 12.75 -10.60 -20.78
C ALA A 5 11.31 -10.75 -21.30
N ASP A 6 10.57 -11.72 -20.79
CA ASP A 6 9.14 -11.86 -21.07
C ASP A 6 8.38 -10.67 -20.48
N VAL A 7 8.79 -10.24 -19.27
CA VAL A 7 8.12 -9.16 -18.52
C VAL A 7 9.12 -8.12 -18.04
N ILE A 8 8.77 -6.85 -18.24
CA ILE A 8 9.48 -5.71 -17.64
C ILE A 8 8.55 -5.03 -16.64
N VAL A 9 8.98 -4.95 -15.39
CA VAL A 9 8.30 -4.23 -14.32
C VAL A 9 9.01 -2.90 -14.09
N VAL A 10 8.28 -1.81 -14.17
CA VAL A 10 8.78 -0.47 -13.87
C VAL A 10 8.41 -0.11 -12.44
N GLY A 11 9.42 0.03 -11.59
CA GLY A 11 9.32 0.31 -10.16
C GLY A 11 9.60 -0.90 -9.27
N ALA A 12 10.55 -0.76 -8.33
CA ALA A 12 10.90 -1.76 -7.32
C ALA A 12 10.35 -1.40 -5.93
N GLY A 13 9.14 -0.86 -5.86
CA GLY A 13 8.33 -0.78 -4.65
C GLY A 13 7.78 -2.16 -4.27
N ILE A 14 7.04 -2.25 -3.16
CA ILE A 14 6.48 -3.53 -2.71
C ILE A 14 5.57 -4.17 -3.78
N ILE A 15 4.79 -3.35 -4.50
CA ILE A 15 3.92 -3.83 -5.58
C ILE A 15 4.74 -4.43 -6.71
N GLY A 16 5.74 -3.70 -7.23
CA GLY A 16 6.60 -4.21 -8.30
C GLY A 16 7.41 -5.43 -7.90
N ASN A 17 7.90 -5.48 -6.65
CA ASN A 17 8.62 -6.65 -6.12
C ASN A 17 7.71 -7.87 -5.98
N ALA A 18 6.47 -7.70 -5.50
CA ALA A 18 5.49 -8.78 -5.40
C ALA A 18 5.10 -9.29 -6.81
N ILE A 19 4.83 -8.38 -7.76
CA ILE A 19 4.56 -8.76 -9.16
C ILE A 19 5.74 -9.55 -9.73
N ALA A 20 6.96 -9.06 -9.57
CA ALA A 20 8.17 -9.72 -10.08
C ALA A 20 8.35 -11.12 -9.48
N TYR A 21 8.11 -11.26 -8.17
CA TYR A 21 8.17 -12.55 -7.48
C TYR A 21 7.14 -13.54 -8.03
N TYR A 22 5.84 -13.20 -8.04
CA TYR A 22 4.80 -14.12 -8.49
C TYR A 22 4.91 -14.45 -9.98
N THR A 23 5.35 -13.48 -10.79
CA THR A 23 5.61 -13.68 -12.23
C THR A 23 6.77 -14.66 -12.45
N ALA A 24 7.89 -14.48 -11.73
CA ALA A 24 9.04 -15.40 -11.81
C ALA A 24 8.71 -16.80 -11.27
N LYS A 25 7.89 -16.88 -10.21
CA LYS A 25 7.37 -18.15 -9.66
C LYS A 25 6.58 -18.96 -10.68
N LYS A 26 5.94 -18.30 -11.64
CA LYS A 26 5.27 -18.94 -12.78
C LYS A 26 6.21 -19.30 -13.95
N GLY A 27 7.50 -19.02 -13.84
CA GLY A 27 8.52 -19.40 -14.83
C GLY A 27 8.83 -18.34 -15.89
N HIS A 28 8.23 -17.14 -15.82
CA HIS A 28 8.58 -16.05 -16.74
C HIS A 28 9.92 -15.41 -16.37
N SER A 29 10.65 -15.00 -17.38
CA SER A 29 11.84 -14.15 -17.19
C SER A 29 11.38 -12.71 -16.90
N VAL A 30 11.96 -12.09 -15.86
CA VAL A 30 11.55 -10.76 -15.40
C VAL A 30 12.74 -9.82 -15.24
N ILE A 31 12.58 -8.60 -15.72
CA ILE A 31 13.47 -7.47 -15.45
C ILE A 31 12.67 -6.42 -14.67
N VAL A 32 13.26 -5.90 -13.59
CA VAL A 32 12.71 -4.77 -12.82
C VAL A 32 13.60 -3.55 -13.00
N LEU A 33 13.00 -2.42 -13.37
CA LEU A 33 13.68 -1.13 -13.56
C LEU A 33 13.30 -0.19 -12.41
N GLU A 34 14.29 0.30 -11.68
CA GLU A 34 14.09 1.22 -10.54
C GLU A 34 14.97 2.46 -10.69
N LYS A 35 14.35 3.65 -10.59
CA LYS A 35 15.08 4.91 -10.72
C LYS A 35 16.00 5.23 -9.54
N SER A 36 15.66 4.72 -8.36
CA SER A 36 16.46 4.95 -7.14
C SER A 36 17.61 3.95 -7.04
N ALA A 37 18.65 4.28 -6.29
CA ALA A 37 19.73 3.37 -5.96
C ALA A 37 19.27 2.22 -5.02
N ILE A 38 18.14 2.41 -4.33
CA ILE A 38 17.63 1.49 -3.31
C ILE A 38 16.21 1.08 -3.68
N VAL A 39 15.93 -0.23 -3.62
CA VAL A 39 14.58 -0.77 -3.78
C VAL A 39 13.67 -0.32 -2.64
N GLY A 40 12.39 -0.16 -2.93
CA GLY A 40 11.40 0.26 -1.94
C GLY A 40 11.47 1.74 -1.52
N ASN A 41 12.28 2.57 -2.16
CA ASN A 41 12.52 3.97 -1.76
C ASN A 41 11.34 4.94 -1.99
N GLY A 42 10.19 4.46 -2.45
CA GLY A 42 8.94 5.21 -2.57
C GLY A 42 8.03 5.10 -1.34
N GLY A 43 6.72 5.03 -1.56
CA GLY A 43 5.72 4.82 -0.50
C GLY A 43 5.91 3.55 0.31
N SER A 44 6.59 2.54 -0.25
CA SER A 44 6.81 1.24 0.39
C SER A 44 7.63 1.32 1.68
N SER A 45 8.59 2.23 1.79
CA SER A 45 9.39 2.43 3.00
C SER A 45 8.86 3.53 3.93
N ARG A 46 7.75 4.15 3.56
CA ARG A 46 7.24 5.33 4.27
C ARG A 46 5.85 5.16 4.87
N ASN A 47 5.26 3.97 4.72
CA ASN A 47 3.93 3.66 5.25
C ASN A 47 4.00 3.10 6.68
N GLY A 48 2.86 3.08 7.37
CA GLY A 48 2.74 2.60 8.74
C GLY A 48 2.47 1.10 8.88
N GLY A 49 2.66 0.28 7.85
CA GLY A 49 2.62 -1.18 7.96
C GLY A 49 1.23 -1.81 8.12
N GLY A 50 0.14 -1.08 7.89
CA GLY A 50 -1.20 -1.62 8.05
C GLY A 50 -1.57 -2.69 7.03
N VAL A 51 -1.94 -3.88 7.49
CA VAL A 51 -2.52 -4.97 6.71
C VAL A 51 -3.99 -5.06 7.10
N ARG A 52 -4.82 -4.31 6.39
CA ARG A 52 -6.22 -4.06 6.77
C ARG A 52 -7.19 -4.34 5.63
N GLN A 53 -8.37 -4.78 6.02
CA GLN A 53 -9.60 -4.85 5.21
C GLN A 53 -10.53 -3.69 5.58
N SER A 54 -10.61 -3.39 6.87
CA SER A 54 -11.51 -2.35 7.39
C SER A 54 -11.22 -0.97 6.82
N GLY A 55 -12.28 -0.25 6.44
CA GLY A 55 -12.23 1.11 5.92
C GLY A 55 -11.66 1.22 4.51
N ARG A 56 -11.83 0.17 3.68
CA ARG A 56 -11.56 0.18 2.25
C ARG A 56 -12.83 0.38 1.44
N ASP A 57 -12.68 0.83 0.23
CA ASP A 57 -13.74 0.81 -0.79
C ASP A 57 -14.13 -0.64 -1.13
N ALA A 58 -15.40 -0.89 -1.40
CA ALA A 58 -15.90 -2.22 -1.73
C ALA A 58 -15.18 -2.88 -2.92
N ARG A 59 -14.70 -2.07 -3.87
CA ARG A 59 -13.96 -2.55 -5.05
C ARG A 59 -12.58 -3.12 -4.71
N GLU A 60 -11.93 -2.62 -3.63
CA GLU A 60 -10.63 -3.12 -3.15
C GLU A 60 -10.74 -4.31 -2.20
N LEU A 61 -11.89 -4.45 -1.55
CA LEU A 61 -12.09 -5.45 -0.49
C LEU A 61 -11.76 -6.88 -0.91
N PRO A 62 -12.10 -7.36 -2.12
CA PRO A 62 -11.75 -8.71 -2.56
C PRO A 62 -10.25 -9.00 -2.46
N LEU A 63 -9.39 -8.06 -2.90
CA LEU A 63 -7.93 -8.20 -2.80
C LEU A 63 -7.44 -8.22 -1.35
N ALA A 64 -8.01 -7.36 -0.49
CA ALA A 64 -7.61 -7.28 0.91
C ALA A 64 -8.03 -8.52 1.69
N MET A 65 -9.26 -8.99 1.50
CA MET A 65 -9.80 -10.19 2.16
C MET A 65 -9.01 -11.43 1.72
N TYR A 66 -8.82 -11.62 0.42
CA TYR A 66 -8.04 -12.74 -0.10
C TYR A 66 -6.59 -12.73 0.42
N GLY A 67 -5.95 -11.57 0.42
CA GLY A 67 -4.57 -11.41 0.91
C GLY A 67 -4.42 -11.76 2.38
N ILE A 68 -5.34 -11.31 3.23
CA ILE A 68 -5.31 -11.56 4.69
C ILE A 68 -5.68 -13.00 5.05
N GLU A 69 -6.54 -13.62 4.26
CA GLU A 69 -6.94 -15.00 4.51
C GLU A 69 -5.91 -16.00 3.99
N ASN A 70 -5.40 -15.80 2.78
CA ASN A 70 -4.67 -16.84 2.06
C ASN A 70 -3.17 -16.56 1.90
N LEU A 71 -2.70 -15.30 1.95
CA LEU A 71 -1.33 -14.97 1.59
C LEU A 71 -0.51 -14.50 2.79
N TRP A 72 -0.96 -13.49 3.52
CA TRP A 72 -0.21 -12.92 4.64
C TRP A 72 0.16 -13.94 5.73
N PRO A 73 -0.72 -14.89 6.15
CA PRO A 73 -0.39 -15.83 7.22
C PRO A 73 0.81 -16.73 6.93
N GLY A 74 0.98 -17.15 5.67
CA GLY A 74 2.08 -18.01 5.23
C GLY A 74 3.25 -17.26 4.59
N LEU A 75 3.20 -15.92 4.51
CA LEU A 75 4.11 -15.14 3.67
C LEU A 75 5.57 -15.23 4.11
N SER A 76 5.83 -15.23 5.42
CA SER A 76 7.19 -15.37 5.95
C SER A 76 7.83 -16.69 5.54
N ASP A 77 7.08 -17.77 5.64
CA ASP A 77 7.55 -19.11 5.25
C ASP A 77 7.74 -19.22 3.74
N GLU A 78 6.79 -18.70 2.96
CA GLU A 78 6.84 -18.70 1.49
C GLU A 78 8.05 -17.94 0.95
N LEU A 79 8.32 -16.76 1.51
CA LEU A 79 9.45 -15.94 1.08
C LEU A 79 10.78 -16.37 1.71
N GLY A 80 10.75 -17.09 2.85
CA GLY A 80 11.92 -17.45 3.65
C GLY A 80 12.51 -16.30 4.46
N TYR A 81 11.73 -15.24 4.70
CA TYR A 81 12.13 -14.05 5.46
C TYR A 81 10.98 -13.60 6.35
N ASP A 82 11.26 -13.34 7.62
CA ASP A 82 10.25 -12.84 8.56
C ASP A 82 9.79 -11.42 8.20
N VAL A 83 8.51 -11.28 7.88
CA VAL A 83 7.88 -10.00 7.54
C VAL A 83 7.20 -9.32 8.75
N GLU A 84 7.31 -9.92 9.95
CA GLU A 84 6.70 -9.44 11.19
C GLU A 84 5.17 -9.23 11.06
N TYR A 85 4.49 -10.18 10.42
CA TYR A 85 3.04 -10.10 10.28
C TYR A 85 2.32 -10.48 11.56
N VAL A 86 1.46 -9.58 12.03
CA VAL A 86 0.64 -9.74 13.25
C VAL A 86 -0.83 -9.56 12.89
N LYS A 87 -1.65 -10.61 13.03
CA LYS A 87 -3.11 -10.59 12.81
C LYS A 87 -3.82 -10.57 14.17
N LYS A 88 -3.99 -9.38 14.75
CA LYS A 88 -4.57 -9.18 16.09
C LYS A 88 -5.67 -8.12 16.11
N GLY A 89 -6.20 -7.78 14.95
CA GLY A 89 -7.31 -6.87 14.76
C GLY A 89 -6.92 -5.39 14.66
N ASN A 90 -7.94 -4.60 14.35
CA ASN A 90 -7.87 -3.15 14.23
C ASN A 90 -9.04 -2.51 14.94
N LEU A 91 -8.74 -1.58 15.85
CA LEU A 91 -9.70 -0.71 16.53
C LEU A 91 -9.70 0.66 15.87
N ARG A 92 -10.83 1.07 15.28
CA ARG A 92 -11.05 2.46 14.91
C ARG A 92 -11.90 3.14 15.98
N LEU A 93 -11.30 4.06 16.71
CA LEU A 93 -11.80 4.61 17.95
C LEU A 93 -12.68 5.84 17.72
N GLY A 94 -13.74 5.97 18.54
CA GLY A 94 -14.64 7.10 18.55
C GLY A 94 -14.85 7.65 19.96
N LYS A 95 -14.93 8.98 20.11
CA LYS A 95 -15.13 9.69 21.39
C LYS A 95 -16.46 10.44 21.43
N THR A 96 -17.19 10.50 20.32
CA THR A 96 -18.45 11.25 20.21
C THR A 96 -19.49 10.46 19.42
N PRO A 97 -20.80 10.76 19.57
CA PRO A 97 -21.83 10.16 18.72
C PRO A 97 -21.59 10.38 17.22
N ALA A 98 -21.02 11.53 16.84
CA ALA A 98 -20.67 11.80 15.45
C ALA A 98 -19.59 10.85 14.94
N HIS A 99 -18.56 10.58 15.75
CA HIS A 99 -17.54 9.59 15.43
C HIS A 99 -18.14 8.20 15.25
N LEU A 100 -19.04 7.77 16.14
CA LEU A 100 -19.69 6.46 16.03
C LEU A 100 -20.49 6.33 14.73
N LYS A 101 -21.18 7.39 14.31
CA LYS A 101 -21.91 7.40 13.03
C LYS A 101 -20.99 7.22 11.82
N ILE A 102 -19.81 7.85 11.82
CA ILE A 102 -18.79 7.65 10.78
C ILE A 102 -18.33 6.19 10.76
N LEU A 103 -17.98 5.65 11.92
CA LEU A 103 -17.50 4.28 12.07
C LEU A 103 -18.55 3.24 11.68
N GLU A 104 -19.82 3.50 12.02
CA GLU A 104 -20.94 2.65 11.60
C GLU A 104 -21.11 2.61 10.08
N GLY A 105 -20.94 3.77 9.41
CA GLY A 105 -20.93 3.84 7.94
C GLY A 105 -19.84 2.96 7.34
N LEU A 106 -18.61 3.03 7.87
CA LEU A 106 -17.50 2.20 7.42
C LEU A 106 -17.73 0.70 7.72
N ALA A 107 -18.31 0.37 8.88
CA ALA A 107 -18.62 -1.00 9.24
C ALA A 107 -19.67 -1.61 8.30
N LYS A 108 -20.72 -0.85 7.92
CA LYS A 108 -21.74 -1.30 6.99
C LYS A 108 -21.18 -1.65 5.62
N VAL A 109 -20.23 -0.87 5.09
CA VAL A 109 -19.55 -1.18 3.82
C VAL A 109 -18.81 -2.51 3.94
N GLY A 110 -18.00 -2.71 4.97
CA GLY A 110 -17.27 -3.97 5.18
C GLY A 110 -18.20 -5.17 5.31
N GLN A 111 -19.26 -5.03 6.13
CA GLN A 111 -20.26 -6.07 6.36
C GLN A 111 -21.01 -6.45 5.07
N SER A 112 -21.33 -5.48 4.21
CA SER A 112 -21.99 -5.76 2.92
C SER A 112 -21.14 -6.60 1.97
N CYS A 113 -19.82 -6.60 2.19
CA CYS A 113 -18.86 -7.43 1.45
C CYS A 113 -18.48 -8.73 2.20
N GLY A 114 -19.17 -9.06 3.31
CA GLY A 114 -18.90 -10.28 4.09
C GLY A 114 -17.76 -10.19 5.09
N LEU A 115 -17.23 -8.98 5.36
CA LEU A 115 -16.16 -8.80 6.34
C LEU A 115 -16.68 -8.93 7.77
N ASP A 116 -16.00 -9.74 8.59
CA ASP A 116 -16.25 -9.81 10.04
C ASP A 116 -15.81 -8.49 10.71
N MET A 117 -16.77 -7.59 10.81
CA MET A 117 -16.58 -6.26 11.35
C MET A 117 -17.81 -5.83 12.14
N ARG A 118 -17.63 -5.23 13.31
CA ARG A 118 -18.76 -4.81 14.16
C ARG A 118 -18.47 -3.53 14.93
N MET A 119 -19.51 -2.84 15.32
CA MET A 119 -19.44 -1.78 16.31
C MET A 119 -19.37 -2.38 17.70
N ILE A 120 -18.52 -1.80 18.55
CA ILE A 120 -18.36 -2.17 19.96
C ILE A 120 -18.45 -0.92 20.84
N ASP A 121 -18.89 -1.09 22.07
CA ASP A 121 -18.96 -0.02 23.05
C ASP A 121 -17.63 0.24 23.75
N GLY A 122 -17.57 1.29 24.58
CA GLY A 122 -16.35 1.66 25.31
C GLY A 122 -15.87 0.57 26.30
N LYS A 123 -16.77 -0.23 26.86
CA LYS A 123 -16.40 -1.34 27.77
C LYS A 123 -15.73 -2.47 27.01
N GLU A 124 -16.25 -2.82 25.85
CA GLU A 124 -15.61 -3.81 24.97
C GLU A 124 -14.26 -3.31 24.46
N VAL A 125 -14.13 -1.99 24.13
CA VAL A 125 -12.84 -1.39 23.76
C VAL A 125 -11.83 -1.58 24.89
N GLN A 126 -12.19 -1.26 26.16
CA GLN A 126 -11.30 -1.43 27.30
C GLN A 126 -10.96 -2.91 27.56
N ALA A 127 -11.89 -3.84 27.32
CA ALA A 127 -11.63 -5.27 27.43
C ALA A 127 -10.61 -5.78 26.40
N ILE A 128 -10.64 -5.24 25.18
CA ILE A 128 -9.69 -5.59 24.09
C ILE A 128 -8.35 -4.86 24.30
N ASN A 129 -8.39 -3.59 24.68
CA ASN A 129 -7.19 -2.75 24.85
C ASN A 129 -7.35 -1.81 26.06
N PRO A 130 -6.85 -2.23 27.23
CA PRO A 130 -7.00 -1.48 28.49
C PRO A 130 -6.16 -0.21 28.58
N TYR A 131 -5.36 0.10 27.56
CA TYR A 131 -4.56 1.32 27.52
C TYR A 131 -5.27 2.51 26.86
N MET A 132 -6.48 2.27 26.34
CA MET A 132 -7.29 3.36 25.76
C MET A 132 -7.84 4.28 26.85
N SER A 133 -8.07 5.53 26.47
CA SER A 133 -8.72 6.53 27.33
C SER A 133 -10.17 6.11 27.64
N ASP A 134 -10.62 6.36 28.89
CA ASP A 134 -12.02 6.15 29.31
C ASP A 134 -13.03 7.05 28.56
N GLU A 135 -12.54 8.09 27.86
CA GLU A 135 -13.37 8.92 27.01
C GLU A 135 -13.70 8.27 25.66
N VAL A 136 -13.13 7.12 25.33
CA VAL A 136 -13.50 6.36 24.13
C VAL A 136 -14.86 5.71 24.37
N VAL A 137 -15.87 6.16 23.64
CA VAL A 137 -17.25 5.69 23.81
C VAL A 137 -17.60 4.48 22.96
N GLY A 138 -16.73 4.13 22.01
CA GLY A 138 -16.87 2.94 21.18
C GLY A 138 -15.87 2.92 20.01
N ALA A 139 -15.93 1.86 19.22
CA ALA A 139 -15.07 1.65 18.07
C ALA A 139 -15.77 0.81 17.01
N SER A 140 -15.27 0.84 15.77
CA SER A 140 -15.43 -0.27 14.85
C SER A 140 -14.30 -1.25 15.05
N TRP A 141 -14.62 -2.52 15.22
CA TRP A 141 -13.70 -3.62 15.45
C TRP A 141 -13.67 -4.57 14.27
N CYS A 142 -12.49 -4.82 13.74
CA CYS A 142 -12.23 -5.85 12.73
C CYS A 142 -11.16 -6.81 13.27
N PRO A 143 -11.52 -8.01 13.73
CA PRO A 143 -10.59 -8.94 14.40
C PRO A 143 -9.55 -9.55 13.45
N THR A 144 -9.82 -9.52 12.15
CA THR A 144 -8.98 -10.14 11.12
C THR A 144 -7.96 -9.20 10.49
N ASP A 145 -8.02 -7.91 10.80
CA ASP A 145 -6.99 -6.94 10.42
C ASP A 145 -5.68 -7.15 11.19
N GLY A 146 -4.62 -6.53 10.71
CA GLY A 146 -3.32 -6.61 11.33
C GLY A 146 -2.32 -5.61 10.78
N HIS A 147 -1.05 -5.88 11.02
CA HIS A 147 0.07 -5.10 10.52
C HIS A 147 1.27 -5.99 10.20
N ALA A 148 2.23 -5.46 9.45
CA ALA A 148 3.50 -6.10 9.15
C ALA A 148 4.59 -5.03 9.02
N ASN A 149 5.86 -5.45 9.00
CA ASN A 149 6.96 -4.53 8.80
C ASN A 149 7.13 -4.21 7.30
N PRO A 150 6.90 -2.94 6.86
CA PRO A 150 6.92 -2.61 5.45
C PRO A 150 8.29 -2.77 4.80
N LEU A 151 9.36 -2.48 5.53
CA LEU A 151 10.73 -2.61 5.03
C LEU A 151 11.08 -4.09 4.84
N LYS A 152 10.81 -4.92 5.85
CA LYS A 152 11.06 -6.36 5.79
C LYS A 152 10.24 -7.02 4.69
N ALA A 153 8.94 -6.74 4.58
CA ALA A 153 8.09 -7.33 3.54
C ALA A 153 8.55 -6.93 2.12
N THR A 154 8.90 -5.65 1.92
CA THR A 154 9.41 -5.16 0.62
C THR A 154 10.71 -5.86 0.25
N LEU A 155 11.65 -6.00 1.19
CA LEU A 155 12.93 -6.67 0.97
C LEU A 155 12.77 -8.18 0.81
N ALA A 156 11.84 -8.82 1.52
CA ALA A 156 11.56 -10.24 1.39
C ALA A 156 11.12 -10.60 -0.04
N PHE A 157 10.15 -9.86 -0.59
CA PHE A 157 9.77 -10.04 -2.00
C PHE A 157 10.93 -9.80 -2.97
N TYR A 158 11.71 -8.73 -2.76
CA TYR A 158 12.88 -8.44 -3.58
C TYR A 158 13.91 -9.57 -3.55
N MET A 159 14.29 -10.03 -2.36
CA MET A 159 15.30 -11.09 -2.20
C MET A 159 14.81 -12.41 -2.82
N LYS A 160 13.55 -12.77 -2.56
CA LYS A 160 12.97 -14.00 -3.13
C LYS A 160 12.84 -13.96 -4.64
N ALA A 161 12.44 -12.81 -5.21
CA ALA A 161 12.41 -12.62 -6.65
C ALA A 161 13.81 -12.78 -7.27
N ARG A 162 14.86 -12.25 -6.62
CA ARG A 162 16.25 -12.44 -7.06
C ARG A 162 16.70 -13.92 -7.03
N GLU A 163 16.32 -14.64 -5.99
CA GLU A 163 16.59 -16.09 -5.90
C GLU A 163 15.96 -16.85 -7.07
N LEU A 164 14.81 -16.40 -7.58
CA LEU A 164 14.14 -16.94 -8.77
C LEU A 164 14.73 -16.42 -10.09
N GLY A 165 15.79 -15.62 -10.07
CA GLY A 165 16.49 -15.16 -11.25
C GLY A 165 16.03 -13.83 -11.84
N VAL A 166 15.13 -13.10 -11.15
CA VAL A 166 14.72 -11.76 -11.56
C VAL A 166 15.92 -10.81 -11.56
N GLN A 167 16.06 -10.05 -12.66
CA GLN A 167 17.13 -9.07 -12.81
C GLN A 167 16.63 -7.68 -12.40
N PHE A 168 17.30 -7.07 -11.43
CA PHE A 168 17.01 -5.72 -10.96
C PHE A 168 18.05 -4.72 -11.46
N TYR A 169 17.59 -3.66 -12.09
CA TYR A 169 18.43 -2.54 -12.52
C TYR A 169 17.99 -1.30 -11.75
N THR A 170 18.75 -0.98 -10.71
CA THR A 170 18.60 0.26 -9.94
C THR A 170 19.27 1.42 -10.64
N GLU A 171 19.00 2.67 -10.19
CA GLU A 171 19.49 3.90 -10.81
C GLU A 171 19.20 3.93 -12.33
N THR A 172 18.07 3.36 -12.73
CA THR A 172 17.67 3.21 -14.15
C THR A 172 16.29 3.83 -14.32
N SER A 173 16.29 5.06 -14.82
CA SER A 173 15.07 5.84 -15.01
C SER A 173 14.45 5.58 -16.38
N VAL A 174 13.18 5.21 -16.40
CA VAL A 174 12.41 5.07 -17.65
C VAL A 174 12.14 6.45 -18.22
N THR A 175 12.54 6.67 -19.48
CA THR A 175 12.40 7.91 -20.23
C THR A 175 11.40 7.80 -21.37
N GLY A 176 11.12 6.59 -21.86
CA GLY A 176 10.23 6.38 -22.99
C GLY A 176 9.63 5.01 -23.09
N LEU A 177 8.47 4.93 -23.74
CA LEU A 177 7.79 3.70 -24.12
C LEU A 177 7.54 3.67 -25.63
N LYS A 178 7.86 2.55 -26.32
CA LYS A 178 7.64 2.42 -27.76
C LYS A 178 6.98 1.10 -28.14
N LYS A 179 6.16 1.17 -29.17
CA LYS A 179 5.56 0.00 -29.79
C LYS A 179 6.52 -0.64 -30.80
N LYS A 180 6.51 -1.98 -30.84
CA LYS A 180 7.18 -2.80 -31.86
C LYS A 180 6.15 -3.82 -32.37
N ALA A 181 5.93 -3.86 -33.69
CA ALA A 181 4.92 -4.71 -34.31
C ALA A 181 3.49 -4.57 -33.69
N GLY A 182 3.08 -3.32 -33.41
CA GLY A 182 1.73 -3.01 -32.89
C GLY A 182 1.56 -3.18 -31.38
N LYS A 183 2.50 -3.80 -30.67
CA LYS A 183 2.46 -4.01 -29.20
C LYS A 183 3.50 -3.13 -28.51
N LEU A 184 3.20 -2.71 -27.28
CA LEU A 184 4.19 -2.09 -26.41
C LEU A 184 5.22 -3.15 -26.00
N LYS A 185 6.49 -2.93 -26.35
CA LYS A 185 7.58 -3.88 -26.07
C LYS A 185 8.88 -3.22 -25.63
N ILE A 186 9.05 -1.94 -25.91
CA ILE A 186 10.33 -1.24 -25.71
C ILE A 186 10.18 -0.25 -24.58
N VAL A 187 11.11 -0.32 -23.64
CA VAL A 187 11.29 0.62 -22.54
C VAL A 187 12.64 1.31 -22.73
N GLU A 188 12.62 2.60 -23.00
CA GLU A 188 13.81 3.44 -23.06
C GLU A 188 14.15 3.94 -21.67
N THR A 189 15.42 3.95 -21.35
CA THR A 189 15.94 4.43 -20.07
C THR A 189 17.17 5.32 -20.28
N ASP A 190 17.57 6.01 -19.23
CA ASP A 190 18.83 6.77 -19.19
C ASP A 190 20.08 5.87 -19.28
N LYS A 191 19.94 4.55 -19.18
CA LYS A 191 21.04 3.55 -19.28
C LYS A 191 20.94 2.61 -20.48
N GLY A 192 19.99 2.85 -21.38
CA GLY A 192 19.81 2.04 -22.58
C GLY A 192 18.38 1.55 -22.77
N ILE A 193 18.22 0.58 -23.64
CA ILE A 193 16.93 0.07 -24.09
C ILE A 193 16.70 -1.35 -23.53
N PHE A 194 15.48 -1.57 -23.02
CA PHE A 194 15.01 -2.89 -22.60
C PHE A 194 13.80 -3.30 -23.46
N GLU A 195 13.68 -4.60 -23.72
CA GLU A 195 12.59 -5.17 -24.51
C GLU A 195 11.90 -6.29 -23.75
N GLY A 196 10.55 -6.28 -23.72
CA GLY A 196 9.71 -7.32 -23.11
C GLY A 196 8.39 -7.51 -23.84
N ASP A 197 7.76 -8.66 -23.66
CA ASP A 197 6.45 -8.94 -24.25
C ASP A 197 5.31 -8.27 -23.48
N THR A 198 5.52 -8.04 -22.18
CA THR A 198 4.60 -7.32 -21.30
C THR A 198 5.37 -6.27 -20.48
N ILE A 199 4.87 -5.04 -20.45
CA ILE A 199 5.40 -3.93 -19.65
C ILE A 199 4.41 -3.62 -18.55
N ILE A 200 4.85 -3.61 -17.28
CA ILE A 200 4.00 -3.36 -16.11
C ILE A 200 4.44 -2.07 -15.43
N LEU A 201 3.54 -1.09 -15.31
CA LEU A 201 3.81 0.13 -14.57
C LEU A 201 3.36 -0.03 -13.11
N ALA A 202 4.33 -0.24 -12.23
CA ALA A 202 4.15 -0.38 -10.77
C ALA A 202 4.97 0.67 -10.00
N CYS A 203 5.13 1.87 -10.57
CA CYS A 203 6.05 2.89 -10.11
C CYS A 203 5.38 4.08 -9.39
N GLY A 204 4.19 3.85 -8.77
CA GLY A 204 3.46 4.86 -8.00
C GLY A 204 3.19 6.12 -8.83
N LEU A 205 3.51 7.28 -8.30
CA LEU A 205 3.34 8.58 -9.01
C LEU A 205 4.03 8.64 -10.38
N GLY A 206 5.11 7.88 -10.58
CA GLY A 206 5.80 7.80 -11.86
C GLY A 206 4.99 7.13 -12.97
N ALA A 207 3.92 6.41 -12.65
CA ALA A 207 3.10 5.72 -13.64
C ALA A 207 2.37 6.71 -14.57
N ARG A 208 1.82 7.80 -14.03
CA ARG A 208 1.06 8.79 -14.82
C ARG A 208 1.89 9.41 -15.96
N PRO A 209 3.06 10.04 -15.71
CA PRO A 209 3.85 10.65 -16.78
C PRO A 209 4.44 9.63 -17.77
N ILE A 210 4.63 8.37 -17.36
CA ILE A 210 5.10 7.33 -18.27
C ILE A 210 3.94 6.83 -19.15
N ALA A 211 2.77 6.55 -18.58
CA ALA A 211 1.59 6.08 -19.30
C ALA A 211 1.07 7.15 -20.31
N SER A 212 1.18 8.44 -19.97
CA SER A 212 0.75 9.53 -20.86
C SER A 212 1.49 9.54 -22.19
N GLN A 213 2.72 9.02 -22.26
CA GLN A 213 3.51 8.93 -23.51
C GLN A 213 2.88 7.95 -24.53
N VAL A 214 2.03 7.05 -24.08
CA VAL A 214 1.29 6.10 -24.93
C VAL A 214 -0.22 6.40 -24.99
N GLY A 215 -0.61 7.61 -24.53
CA GLY A 215 -1.99 8.10 -24.61
C GLY A 215 -2.90 7.70 -23.46
N ILE A 216 -2.35 7.19 -22.36
CA ILE A 216 -3.11 6.82 -21.17
C ILE A 216 -2.94 7.88 -20.08
N ASP A 217 -4.01 8.60 -19.75
CA ASP A 217 -4.01 9.55 -18.63
C ASP A 217 -4.58 8.90 -17.37
N ILE A 218 -3.74 8.74 -16.36
CA ILE A 218 -4.12 8.18 -15.07
C ILE A 218 -4.50 9.36 -14.14
N PRO A 219 -5.77 9.50 -13.73
CA PRO A 219 -6.23 10.64 -12.95
C PRO A 219 -5.81 10.53 -11.48
N MET A 220 -4.52 10.70 -11.22
CA MET A 220 -3.96 10.69 -9.87
C MET A 220 -3.29 12.02 -9.50
N SER A 221 -3.30 12.32 -8.22
CA SER A 221 -2.58 13.43 -7.58
C SER A 221 -1.55 12.91 -6.59
N SER A 222 -0.62 13.76 -6.20
CA SER A 222 0.29 13.48 -5.08
C SER A 222 -0.21 14.16 -3.81
N VAL A 223 -0.19 13.43 -2.71
CA VAL A 223 -0.50 13.95 -1.36
C VAL A 223 0.67 13.62 -0.44
N LEU A 224 1.16 14.62 0.29
CA LEU A 224 2.23 14.41 1.26
C LEU A 224 1.63 13.81 2.54
N ILE A 225 2.10 12.64 2.92
CA ILE A 225 1.70 11.96 4.17
C ILE A 225 2.91 11.84 5.08
N GLU A 226 2.68 12.05 6.37
CA GLU A 226 3.74 12.05 7.37
C GLU A 226 3.50 10.98 8.43
N ALA A 227 4.60 10.54 9.04
CA ALA A 227 4.58 9.57 10.12
C ALA A 227 5.70 9.86 11.11
N LEU A 228 5.60 9.24 12.29
CA LEU A 228 6.58 9.31 13.35
C LEU A 228 6.79 7.95 14.01
N VAL A 229 7.91 7.79 14.70
CA VAL A 229 8.19 6.64 15.55
C VAL A 229 8.69 7.11 16.90
N THR A 230 8.23 6.42 17.97
CA THR A 230 8.67 6.67 19.34
C THR A 230 9.94 5.90 19.68
N GLU A 231 10.57 6.22 20.80
CA GLU A 231 11.49 5.30 21.47
C GLU A 231 10.77 3.99 21.81
N GLN A 232 11.53 2.99 22.24
CA GLN A 232 10.97 1.73 22.70
C GLN A 232 10.16 1.96 23.99
N GLU A 233 8.93 1.49 24.00
CA GLU A 233 8.03 1.44 25.13
C GLU A 233 7.86 -0.01 25.60
N PRO A 234 7.41 -0.25 26.84
CA PRO A 234 7.01 -1.57 27.27
C PRO A 234 5.96 -2.18 26.31
N ASP A 235 5.92 -3.52 26.24
CA ASP A 235 4.89 -4.19 25.46
C ASP A 235 3.50 -3.87 26.02
N MET A 236 2.63 -3.32 25.19
CA MET A 236 1.31 -2.84 25.60
C MET A 236 0.20 -3.61 24.90
N PHE A 237 0.16 -3.62 23.57
CA PHE A 237 -0.93 -4.26 22.82
C PHE A 237 -0.53 -4.55 21.36
N PRO A 238 -1.09 -5.62 20.78
CA PRO A 238 -0.75 -6.04 19.41
C PRO A 238 -1.71 -5.49 18.34
N GLN A 239 -2.80 -4.80 18.71
CA GLN A 239 -3.80 -4.34 17.74
C GLN A 239 -3.28 -3.15 16.94
N MET A 240 -3.75 -3.05 15.71
CA MET A 240 -3.68 -1.82 14.97
C MET A 240 -4.76 -0.84 15.46
N LEU A 241 -4.44 0.43 15.45
CA LEU A 241 -5.33 1.52 15.88
C LEU A 241 -5.58 2.50 14.74
N GLY A 242 -6.72 3.15 14.79
CA GLY A 242 -7.07 4.32 14.02
C GLY A 242 -8.16 5.11 14.73
N THR A 243 -8.59 6.22 14.15
CA THR A 243 -9.67 7.05 14.67
C THR A 243 -10.72 7.29 13.60
N ALA A 244 -11.91 7.75 14.01
CA ALA A 244 -13.00 8.06 13.10
C ALA A 244 -12.62 9.17 12.11
N GLU A 245 -11.90 10.19 12.56
CA GLU A 245 -11.48 11.36 11.77
C GLU A 245 -10.06 11.23 11.20
N ALA A 246 -9.43 10.05 11.37
CA ALA A 246 -8.06 9.79 10.93
C ALA A 246 -6.99 10.71 11.55
N ASP A 247 -7.22 11.20 12.78
CA ASP A 247 -6.23 11.99 13.53
C ASP A 247 -4.89 11.29 13.61
N PHE A 248 -4.93 9.98 13.80
CA PHE A 248 -3.78 9.09 13.69
C PHE A 248 -4.21 7.67 13.33
N TYR A 249 -3.26 6.90 12.85
CA TYR A 249 -3.32 5.43 12.76
C TYR A 249 -1.94 4.86 13.10
N GLY A 250 -1.89 3.64 13.61
CA GLY A 250 -0.60 3.03 13.92
C GLY A 250 -0.71 1.80 14.80
N HIS A 251 0.43 1.32 15.25
CA HIS A 251 0.56 0.13 16.07
C HIS A 251 1.89 0.12 16.84
N GLN A 252 2.01 -0.77 17.81
CA GLN A 252 3.29 -1.07 18.43
C GLN A 252 4.03 -2.12 17.59
N THR A 253 5.29 -1.85 17.29
CA THR A 253 6.15 -2.76 16.52
C THR A 253 6.68 -3.91 17.41
N ALA A 254 7.20 -4.97 16.79
CA ALA A 254 7.84 -6.07 17.50
C ALA A 254 9.02 -5.63 18.41
N HIS A 255 9.59 -4.46 18.14
CA HIS A 255 10.67 -3.88 18.95
C HIS A 255 10.17 -2.95 20.07
N GLY A 256 8.85 -2.85 20.26
CA GLY A 256 8.24 -2.02 21.31
C GLY A 256 8.02 -0.55 20.94
N SER A 257 8.61 -0.02 19.88
CA SER A 257 8.35 1.34 19.42
C SER A 257 6.96 1.46 18.81
N PHE A 258 6.32 2.61 18.98
CA PHE A 258 5.08 2.91 18.26
C PHE A 258 5.37 3.62 16.95
N VAL A 259 4.76 3.15 15.87
CA VAL A 259 4.73 3.83 14.57
C VAL A 259 3.34 4.43 14.38
N PHE A 260 3.28 5.75 14.17
CA PHE A 260 2.04 6.47 13.93
C PHE A 260 2.13 7.31 12.66
N GLY A 261 1.13 7.21 11.81
CA GLY A 261 0.84 8.15 10.75
C GLY A 261 -0.39 8.98 11.09
N GLY A 262 -0.54 10.10 10.45
CA GLY A 262 -1.69 10.98 10.65
C GLY A 262 -1.57 12.23 9.80
N SER A 263 -2.47 13.18 10.05
CA SER A 263 -2.54 14.42 9.29
C SER A 263 -2.62 15.66 10.18
N SER A 264 -2.26 16.80 9.60
CA SER A 264 -2.43 18.12 10.20
C SER A 264 -3.62 18.88 9.60
N GLY A 265 -4.16 18.39 8.48
CA GLY A 265 -5.12 19.08 7.66
C GLY A 265 -4.50 20.13 6.72
N LEU A 266 -3.17 20.20 6.67
CA LEU A 266 -2.40 21.15 5.85
C LEU A 266 -1.43 20.43 4.89
N GLU A 267 -1.77 19.19 4.52
CA GLU A 267 -0.93 18.37 3.65
C GLU A 267 -0.78 18.99 2.27
N ALA A 268 0.45 19.00 1.75
CA ALA A 268 0.72 19.48 0.41
C ALA A 268 0.11 18.51 -0.62
N VAL A 269 -0.62 19.08 -1.58
CA VAL A 269 -1.26 18.37 -2.69
C VAL A 269 -0.72 18.90 -4.00
N ASN A 270 -0.41 17.99 -4.94
CA ASN A 270 0.09 18.33 -6.30
C ASN A 270 1.28 19.31 -6.29
N SER A 271 2.13 19.22 -5.27
CA SER A 271 3.39 19.94 -5.31
C SER A 271 4.34 19.29 -6.33
N ASP A 272 5.48 19.89 -6.56
CA ASP A 272 6.48 19.52 -7.59
C ASP A 272 7.13 18.13 -7.39
N ASN A 273 6.62 17.33 -6.44
CA ASN A 273 7.10 15.97 -6.13
C ASN A 273 8.60 15.90 -5.82
N GLY A 274 9.17 16.98 -5.30
CA GLY A 274 10.52 16.99 -4.77
C GLY A 274 10.72 15.97 -3.65
N THR A 275 11.85 16.00 -3.00
CA THR A 275 12.12 15.14 -1.83
C THR A 275 11.05 15.41 -0.75
N PRO A 276 10.32 14.37 -0.29
CA PRO A 276 9.33 14.55 0.75
C PRO A 276 10.00 14.96 2.06
N VAL A 277 9.55 16.04 2.65
CA VAL A 277 10.03 16.58 3.93
C VAL A 277 8.89 16.76 4.90
N THR A 278 9.16 16.57 6.19
CA THR A 278 8.16 16.74 7.25
C THR A 278 7.92 18.22 7.54
N HIS A 279 6.67 18.58 7.82
CA HIS A 279 6.31 19.90 8.31
C HIS A 279 6.42 19.99 9.84
N SER A 280 6.74 21.16 10.35
CA SER A 280 6.89 21.40 11.80
C SER A 280 5.59 21.17 12.60
N ILE A 281 4.43 21.24 11.95
CA ILE A 281 3.13 21.13 12.60
C ILE A 281 2.58 19.69 12.63
N THR A 282 2.95 18.82 11.69
CA THR A 282 2.29 17.50 11.55
C THR A 282 2.58 16.58 12.72
N ALA A 283 3.82 16.43 13.13
CA ALA A 283 4.16 15.57 14.28
C ALA A 283 3.48 16.04 15.57
N PRO A 284 3.45 17.33 15.94
CA PRO A 284 2.64 17.82 17.06
C PRO A 284 1.14 17.50 16.94
N CYS A 285 0.54 17.59 15.74
CA CYS A 285 -0.86 17.23 15.53
C CYS A 285 -1.10 15.73 15.77
N ILE A 286 -0.25 14.86 15.22
CA ILE A 286 -0.29 13.41 15.46
C ILE A 286 -0.16 13.10 16.94
N CYS A 287 0.84 13.66 17.63
CA CYS A 287 1.05 13.46 19.07
C CYS A 287 -0.15 13.91 19.89
N ARG A 288 -0.75 15.04 19.56
CA ARG A 288 -1.98 15.53 20.22
C ARG A 288 -3.14 14.55 20.02
N GLY A 289 -3.30 13.99 18.81
CA GLY A 289 -4.30 12.96 18.53
C GLY A 289 -4.06 11.72 19.38
N ILE A 290 -2.82 11.21 19.40
CA ILE A 290 -2.45 10.02 20.18
C ILE A 290 -2.76 10.20 21.67
N ILE A 291 -2.33 11.30 22.28
CA ILE A 291 -2.52 11.54 23.72
C ILE A 291 -3.98 11.60 24.11
N LYS A 292 -4.86 12.11 23.24
CA LYS A 292 -6.31 12.10 23.48
C LYS A 292 -6.88 10.69 23.66
N TYR A 293 -6.36 9.72 22.92
CA TYR A 293 -6.85 8.33 22.92
C TYR A 293 -6.01 7.40 23.80
N MET A 294 -4.73 7.70 23.96
CA MET A 294 -3.76 6.93 24.77
C MET A 294 -2.95 7.87 25.66
N PRO A 295 -3.50 8.34 26.79
CA PRO A 295 -2.80 9.27 27.70
C PRO A 295 -1.46 8.76 28.22
N ARG A 296 -1.29 7.44 28.32
CA ARG A 296 -0.01 6.81 28.76
C ARG A 296 1.18 7.15 27.87
N LEU A 297 0.96 7.48 26.60
CA LEU A 297 2.01 7.86 25.67
C LEU A 297 2.38 9.35 25.74
N ALA A 298 1.85 10.11 26.70
CA ALA A 298 2.13 11.54 26.84
C ALA A 298 3.63 11.85 27.05
N ASN A 299 4.39 10.93 27.62
CA ASN A 299 5.83 11.08 27.88
C ASN A 299 6.71 10.31 26.90
N ALA A 300 6.15 9.57 25.96
CA ALA A 300 6.93 8.87 24.94
C ALA A 300 7.69 9.86 24.07
N LYS A 301 8.96 9.57 23.82
CA LYS A 301 9.82 10.46 23.03
C LYS A 301 9.76 10.08 21.56
N ILE A 302 9.63 11.08 20.71
CA ILE A 302 9.69 10.89 19.26
C ILE A 302 11.16 10.85 18.86
N VAL A 303 11.59 9.73 18.26
CA VAL A 303 12.99 9.55 17.83
C VAL A 303 13.17 9.85 16.35
N ARG A 304 12.09 9.79 15.55
CA ARG A 304 12.14 10.10 14.13
C ARG A 304 10.77 10.48 13.58
N THR A 305 10.78 11.41 12.62
CA THR A 305 9.66 11.72 11.72
C THR A 305 10.11 11.50 10.28
N TRP A 306 9.17 11.16 9.39
CA TRP A 306 9.41 11.08 7.95
C TRP A 306 8.15 11.41 7.17
N ALA A 307 8.33 11.70 5.88
CA ALA A 307 7.26 11.98 4.95
C ALA A 307 7.36 11.09 3.71
N GLY A 308 6.25 10.89 3.02
CA GLY A 308 6.16 10.19 1.76
C GLY A 308 5.08 10.76 0.85
N TRP A 309 5.34 10.77 -0.44
CA TRP A 309 4.32 11.07 -1.43
C TRP A 309 3.44 9.86 -1.66
N MET A 310 2.13 10.05 -1.53
CA MET A 310 1.10 9.07 -1.82
C MET A 310 0.51 9.34 -3.22
N ASP A 311 0.34 8.29 -3.99
CA ASP A 311 -0.31 8.28 -5.31
C ASP A 311 -1.84 8.20 -5.14
N HIS A 312 -2.50 9.35 -5.00
CA HIS A 312 -3.93 9.43 -4.71
C HIS A 312 -4.76 9.50 -5.99
N MET A 313 -5.57 8.46 -6.24
CA MET A 313 -6.53 8.44 -7.34
C MET A 313 -7.73 9.34 -7.05
N VAL A 314 -8.33 9.92 -8.09
CA VAL A 314 -9.50 10.81 -7.94
C VAL A 314 -10.70 10.12 -7.27
N ASP A 315 -10.80 8.81 -7.38
CA ASP A 315 -11.83 7.98 -6.76
C ASP A 315 -11.31 7.13 -5.57
N GLY A 316 -10.05 7.33 -5.18
CA GLY A 316 -9.42 6.67 -4.05
C GLY A 316 -9.05 5.20 -4.25
N VAL A 317 -9.26 4.62 -5.43
CA VAL A 317 -9.14 3.18 -5.72
C VAL A 317 -8.09 2.92 -6.81
N PRO A 318 -7.22 1.91 -6.67
CA PRO A 318 -6.14 1.67 -7.63
C PRO A 318 -6.64 1.29 -9.03
N VAL A 319 -5.75 1.43 -10.00
CA VAL A 319 -5.90 0.79 -11.32
C VAL A 319 -5.06 -0.48 -11.33
N ILE A 320 -5.72 -1.62 -11.60
CA ILE A 320 -5.08 -2.90 -11.86
C ILE A 320 -5.76 -3.44 -13.13
N ASP A 321 -5.07 -3.32 -14.27
CA ASP A 321 -5.71 -3.59 -15.56
C ASP A 321 -4.72 -3.86 -16.68
N ARG A 322 -5.14 -4.67 -17.65
CA ARG A 322 -4.53 -4.77 -18.98
C ARG A 322 -5.14 -3.70 -19.86
N ILE A 323 -4.31 -2.90 -20.51
CA ILE A 323 -4.80 -1.79 -21.32
C ILE A 323 -4.98 -2.24 -22.76
N ASP A 324 -6.21 -2.45 -23.19
CA ASP A 324 -6.54 -2.97 -24.52
C ASP A 324 -6.10 -2.03 -25.65
N GLU A 325 -6.15 -0.71 -25.44
CA GLU A 325 -5.70 0.31 -26.42
C GLU A 325 -4.18 0.33 -26.59
N VAL A 326 -3.47 -0.24 -25.64
CA VAL A 326 -2.00 -0.34 -25.65
C VAL A 326 -1.61 -1.80 -25.38
N PRO A 327 -1.81 -2.71 -26.32
CA PRO A 327 -1.47 -4.12 -26.13
C PRO A 327 -0.04 -4.29 -25.64
N GLY A 328 0.14 -5.08 -24.58
CA GLY A 328 1.42 -5.25 -23.90
C GLY A 328 1.63 -4.36 -22.68
N LEU A 329 0.68 -3.47 -22.33
CA LEU A 329 0.72 -2.66 -21.13
C LEU A 329 -0.21 -3.20 -20.05
N ILE A 330 0.31 -3.34 -18.82
CA ILE A 330 -0.47 -3.55 -17.59
C ILE A 330 -0.19 -2.38 -16.64
N LEU A 331 -1.24 -1.88 -16.00
CA LEU A 331 -1.14 -0.88 -14.93
C LEU A 331 -1.36 -1.54 -13.56
N ALA A 332 -0.54 -1.16 -12.58
CA ALA A 332 -0.71 -1.51 -11.16
C ALA A 332 -0.27 -0.29 -10.32
N CYS A 333 -1.12 0.72 -10.22
CA CYS A 333 -0.76 2.03 -9.64
C CYS A 333 -1.96 2.75 -9.02
N GLY A 334 -1.69 3.87 -8.33
CA GLY A 334 -2.73 4.71 -7.74
C GLY A 334 -3.36 4.08 -6.49
N PHE A 335 -2.55 3.49 -5.63
CA PHE A 335 -3.03 2.73 -4.47
C PHE A 335 -3.58 3.58 -3.33
N SER A 336 -3.54 4.90 -3.42
CA SER A 336 -4.16 5.84 -2.48
C SER A 336 -3.84 5.57 -1.00
N GLY A 337 -2.59 5.15 -0.72
CA GLY A 337 -2.12 4.80 0.64
C GLY A 337 -2.48 3.38 1.11
N HIS A 338 -3.18 2.59 0.32
CA HIS A 338 -3.66 1.26 0.70
C HIS A 338 -2.83 0.08 0.15
N GLY A 339 -1.86 0.34 -0.74
CA GLY A 339 -1.14 -0.68 -1.51
C GLY A 339 -0.38 -1.70 -0.68
N PHE A 340 0.20 -1.32 0.48
CA PHE A 340 1.00 -2.24 1.28
C PHE A 340 0.23 -3.49 1.69
N GLY A 341 -0.94 -3.32 2.32
CA GLY A 341 -1.73 -4.44 2.85
C GLY A 341 -2.26 -5.41 1.78
N ILE A 342 -2.39 -4.96 0.53
CA ILE A 342 -2.88 -5.79 -0.59
C ILE A 342 -1.76 -6.24 -1.52
N ALA A 343 -0.51 -5.87 -1.27
CA ALA A 343 0.60 -6.12 -2.20
C ALA A 343 0.78 -7.60 -2.59
N PRO A 344 0.67 -8.60 -1.69
CA PRO A 344 0.75 -9.99 -2.09
C PRO A 344 -0.36 -10.37 -3.08
N ALA A 345 -1.61 -9.99 -2.81
CA ALA A 345 -2.74 -10.28 -3.68
C ALA A 345 -2.63 -9.57 -5.04
N VAL A 346 -2.17 -8.30 -5.04
CA VAL A 346 -1.89 -7.57 -6.28
C VAL A 346 -0.80 -8.24 -7.10
N GLY A 347 0.29 -8.67 -6.44
CA GLY A 347 1.38 -9.37 -7.11
C GLY A 347 0.92 -10.64 -7.80
N MET A 348 0.14 -11.45 -7.10
CA MET A 348 -0.47 -12.69 -7.63
C MET A 348 -1.41 -12.37 -8.79
N THR A 349 -2.39 -11.48 -8.59
CA THR A 349 -3.40 -11.12 -9.61
C THR A 349 -2.77 -10.54 -10.88
N VAL A 350 -1.77 -9.64 -10.75
CA VAL A 350 -1.07 -9.09 -11.92
C VAL A 350 -0.28 -10.17 -12.66
N SER A 351 0.30 -11.14 -11.93
CA SER A 351 0.96 -12.28 -12.58
C SER A 351 -0.01 -13.18 -13.37
N GLU A 352 -1.29 -13.24 -12.96
CA GLU A 352 -2.35 -13.92 -13.70
C GLU A 352 -2.76 -13.13 -14.95
N LEU A 353 -2.88 -11.81 -14.84
CA LEU A 353 -3.18 -10.93 -15.98
C LEU A 353 -2.16 -11.01 -17.12
N ILE A 354 -0.92 -11.42 -16.87
CA ILE A 354 0.08 -11.65 -17.92
C ILE A 354 -0.36 -12.80 -18.82
N GLU A 355 -0.98 -13.85 -18.25
CA GLU A 355 -1.40 -15.06 -18.94
C GLU A 355 -2.76 -14.92 -19.60
N GLY A 356 -3.65 -14.08 -19.04
CA GLY A 356 -5.02 -13.91 -19.56
C GLY A 356 -5.83 -12.89 -18.77
N PRO A 357 -7.11 -12.71 -19.11
CA PRO A 357 -8.00 -11.80 -18.39
C PRO A 357 -8.56 -12.39 -17.09
N ASP A 358 -8.50 -13.70 -16.93
CA ASP A 358 -9.08 -14.39 -15.78
C ASP A 358 -8.15 -14.29 -14.57
N THR A 359 -8.71 -13.88 -13.43
CA THR A 359 -7.99 -13.72 -12.18
C THR A 359 -8.67 -14.44 -11.02
N THR A 360 -7.88 -14.95 -10.08
CA THR A 360 -8.40 -15.61 -8.87
C THR A 360 -9.25 -14.66 -8.03
N VAL A 361 -8.89 -13.38 -8.00
CA VAL A 361 -9.63 -12.33 -7.27
C VAL A 361 -10.35 -11.43 -8.25
N ASP A 362 -11.61 -11.11 -7.98
CA ASP A 362 -12.37 -10.15 -8.79
C ASP A 362 -11.76 -8.74 -8.68
N ILE A 363 -11.32 -8.22 -9.81
CA ILE A 363 -10.77 -6.88 -9.97
C ILE A 363 -11.58 -6.02 -10.95
N SER A 364 -12.79 -6.43 -11.31
CA SER A 364 -13.64 -5.74 -12.28
C SER A 364 -13.90 -4.27 -11.94
N GLY A 365 -13.95 -3.94 -10.64
CA GLY A 365 -14.06 -2.58 -10.13
C GLY A 365 -12.78 -1.75 -10.19
N LEU A 366 -11.63 -2.36 -10.56
CA LEU A 366 -10.30 -1.74 -10.55
C LEU A 366 -9.77 -1.44 -11.95
N THR A 367 -10.56 -1.70 -13.01
CA THR A 367 -10.15 -1.48 -14.39
C THR A 367 -10.01 0.01 -14.73
N TYR A 368 -9.14 0.34 -15.67
CA TYR A 368 -8.92 1.70 -16.15
C TYR A 368 -10.15 2.27 -16.87
N ASP A 369 -10.98 1.41 -17.44
CA ASP A 369 -12.18 1.78 -18.22
C ASP A 369 -13.18 2.65 -17.46
N ARG A 370 -13.16 2.60 -16.13
CA ARG A 370 -13.99 3.45 -15.27
C ARG A 370 -13.70 4.95 -15.40
N PHE A 371 -12.56 5.32 -16.00
CA PHE A 371 -12.19 6.70 -16.28
C PHE A 371 -12.41 7.13 -17.73
N LYS A 372 -12.78 6.20 -18.59
CA LYS A 372 -13.15 6.55 -19.97
C LYS A 372 -14.50 7.25 -19.98
N ALA A 373 -14.63 8.32 -20.77
CA ALA A 373 -15.93 8.92 -21.02
C ALA A 373 -16.89 7.81 -21.52
N LYS A 374 -18.04 7.67 -20.88
CA LYS A 374 -19.09 6.79 -21.44
C LYS A 374 -19.51 7.39 -22.77
N ALA A 375 -19.21 6.68 -23.85
CA ALA A 375 -19.58 7.06 -25.22
C ALA A 375 -21.11 7.13 -25.36
#